data_8dcfb53b257827bd84deeb8e3c458d4e
#
_entry.id   8dcfb53b257827bd84deeb8e3c458d4e
#
_cell.length_a   1.000
_cell.length_b   1.000
_cell.length_c   1.000
_cell.angle_alpha   90.00
_cell.angle_beta   90.00
_cell.angle_gamma   90.00
#
_symmetry.space_group_name_H-M   'P 1'
#
loop_
_entity.id
_entity.type
_entity.pdbx_description
1 polymer ?
#
loop_
_entity_poly.entity_id
_entity_poly.type
_entity_poly.pdbx_seq_one_letter_code
_entity_poly.pdbx_strand_id
1 'polypeptide(L)'
;YVSVYLVIPVIMVGWIKALLGFLIITFVCGLFISVVFQLAHVVQGTQFPKPNSLSNKIENEWAVHQVNTTANFATHSKSMYWLLGGLNFHMEHHLFPRISHIHYPQVSKFVKEVCQEYDIVYVEYTSMFKAFWSHLVHLRRLGTA
;
A
#
# COMPACT_ATOMS: atom_id res chain seq x y z
N TYR A 1 13.33 13.36 -16.80
CA TYR A 1 13.28 11.91 -16.67
C TYR A 1 14.02 11.23 -17.83
N VAL A 2 13.55 11.34 -19.08
CA VAL A 2 14.17 10.71 -20.26
C VAL A 2 15.66 11.04 -20.40
N SER A 3 16.03 12.31 -20.23
CA SER A 3 17.43 12.75 -20.32
C SER A 3 18.33 12.03 -19.33
N VAL A 4 17.91 11.91 -18.08
CA VAL A 4 18.72 11.32 -16.99
C VAL A 4 18.75 9.81 -17.05
N TYR A 5 17.62 9.16 -17.33
CA TYR A 5 17.50 7.71 -17.25
C TYR A 5 17.75 6.96 -18.56
N LEU A 6 17.76 7.66 -19.70
CA LEU A 6 18.05 7.07 -21.00
C LEU A 6 19.21 7.75 -21.73
N VAL A 7 19.14 9.07 -21.96
CA VAL A 7 20.13 9.75 -22.81
C VAL A 7 21.54 9.69 -22.20
N ILE A 8 21.69 10.07 -20.94
CA ILE A 8 23.00 10.03 -20.26
C ILE A 8 23.56 8.61 -20.20
N PRO A 9 22.82 7.57 -19.73
CA PRO A 9 23.31 6.20 -19.77
C PRO A 9 23.67 5.70 -21.16
N VAL A 10 22.91 6.05 -22.20
CA VAL A 10 23.23 5.66 -23.58
C VAL A 10 24.58 6.22 -24.01
N ILE A 11 24.88 7.49 -23.69
CA ILE A 11 26.16 8.14 -24.00
C ILE A 11 27.31 7.49 -23.21
N MET A 12 27.09 7.12 -21.94
CA MET A 12 28.13 6.59 -21.06
C MET A 12 28.46 5.12 -21.30
N VAL A 13 27.47 4.27 -21.53
CA VAL A 13 27.67 2.81 -21.56
C VAL A 13 27.17 2.13 -22.84
N GLY A 14 26.66 2.90 -23.80
CA GLY A 14 26.08 2.43 -25.05
C GLY A 14 24.60 2.03 -24.90
N TRP A 15 23.88 2.06 -26.03
CA TRP A 15 22.43 1.96 -26.04
C TRP A 15 21.88 0.60 -25.54
N ILE A 16 22.56 -0.53 -25.82
CA ILE A 16 22.10 -1.87 -25.38
C ILE A 16 22.15 -1.98 -23.86
N LYS A 17 23.29 -1.62 -23.25
CA LYS A 17 23.44 -1.68 -21.78
C LYS A 17 22.51 -0.71 -21.06
N ALA A 18 22.34 0.50 -21.61
CA ALA A 18 21.43 1.49 -21.07
C ALA A 18 19.98 1.01 -21.11
N LEU A 19 19.53 0.44 -22.22
CA LEU A 19 18.19 -0.11 -22.37
C LEU A 19 17.94 -1.27 -21.40
N LEU A 20 18.86 -2.24 -21.33
CA LEU A 20 18.73 -3.36 -20.39
C LEU A 20 18.70 -2.88 -18.94
N GLY A 21 19.59 -1.95 -18.55
CA GLY A 21 19.58 -1.36 -17.21
C GLY A 21 18.27 -0.64 -16.89
N PHE A 22 17.75 0.13 -17.84
CA PHE A 22 16.47 0.81 -17.70
C PHE A 22 15.31 -0.18 -17.50
N LEU A 23 15.25 -1.23 -18.31
CA LEU A 23 14.20 -2.26 -18.19
C LEU A 23 14.28 -3.00 -16.85
N ILE A 24 15.49 -3.38 -16.41
CA ILE A 24 15.68 -4.06 -15.12
C ILE A 24 15.24 -3.16 -13.96
N ILE A 25 15.71 -1.91 -13.92
CA ILE A 25 15.36 -0.97 -12.84
C ILE A 25 13.86 -0.71 -12.83
N THR A 26 13.24 -0.44 -13.98
CA THR A 26 11.80 -0.18 -14.08
C THR A 26 10.99 -1.38 -13.66
N PHE A 27 11.39 -2.60 -14.05
CA PHE A 27 10.73 -3.83 -13.66
C PHE A 27 10.83 -4.06 -12.14
N VAL A 28 12.03 -3.97 -11.57
CA VAL A 28 12.25 -4.20 -10.13
C VAL A 28 11.50 -3.17 -9.29
N CYS A 29 11.62 -1.88 -9.62
CA CYS A 29 10.91 -0.83 -8.90
C CYS A 29 9.38 -0.96 -9.06
N GLY A 30 8.91 -1.24 -10.27
CA GLY A 30 7.48 -1.42 -10.54
C GLY A 30 6.91 -2.63 -9.79
N LEU A 31 7.62 -3.75 -9.79
CA LEU A 31 7.22 -4.95 -9.02
C LEU A 31 7.18 -4.65 -7.52
N PHE A 32 8.21 -4.00 -6.98
CA PHE A 32 8.29 -3.67 -5.56
C PHE A 32 7.13 -2.76 -5.12
N ILE A 33 6.90 -1.68 -5.86
CA ILE A 33 5.79 -0.75 -5.59
C ILE A 33 4.46 -1.48 -5.71
N SER A 34 4.24 -2.26 -6.77
CA SER A 34 3.01 -3.04 -6.98
C SER A 34 2.73 -3.97 -5.80
N VAL A 35 3.73 -4.73 -5.33
CA VAL A 35 3.56 -5.60 -4.16
C VAL A 35 3.16 -4.80 -2.93
N VAL A 36 3.84 -3.69 -2.63
CA VAL A 36 3.52 -2.85 -1.46
C VAL A 36 2.06 -2.38 -1.48
N PHE A 37 1.58 -1.88 -2.63
CA PHE A 37 0.19 -1.44 -2.78
C PHE A 37 -0.81 -2.59 -2.67
N GLN A 38 -0.51 -3.73 -3.26
CA GLN A 38 -1.38 -4.92 -3.16
C GLN A 38 -1.51 -5.41 -1.72
N LEU A 39 -0.42 -5.40 -0.94
CA LEU A 39 -0.44 -5.79 0.47
C LEU A 39 -1.24 -4.82 1.35
N ALA A 40 -1.37 -3.59 0.92
CA ALA A 40 -2.14 -2.58 1.63
C ALA A 40 -3.64 -2.58 1.30
N HIS A 41 -4.04 -3.05 0.10
CA HIS A 41 -5.43 -2.94 -0.35
C HIS A 41 -6.11 -4.27 -0.63
N VAL A 42 -5.38 -5.29 -1.06
CA VAL A 42 -5.96 -6.55 -1.56
C VAL A 42 -5.53 -7.71 -0.67
N VAL A 43 -6.02 -7.70 0.57
CA VAL A 43 -5.74 -8.71 1.59
C VAL A 43 -7.03 -9.15 2.27
N GLN A 44 -6.98 -10.24 3.03
CA GLN A 44 -8.13 -10.63 3.85
C GLN A 44 -8.42 -9.56 4.91
N GLY A 45 -9.69 -9.22 5.07
CA GLY A 45 -10.13 -8.20 6.03
C GLY A 45 -10.35 -6.82 5.41
N THR A 46 -9.75 -6.50 4.25
CA THR A 46 -10.13 -5.30 3.52
C THR A 46 -11.46 -5.50 2.80
N GLN A 47 -12.26 -4.44 2.76
CA GLN A 47 -13.58 -4.44 2.14
C GLN A 47 -13.52 -3.77 0.76
N PHE A 48 -14.43 -4.17 -0.12
CA PHE A 48 -14.62 -3.56 -1.44
C PHE A 48 -16.07 -3.09 -1.56
N PRO A 49 -16.47 -1.99 -0.85
CA PRO A 49 -17.84 -1.53 -0.84
C PRO A 49 -18.29 -1.13 -2.24
N LYS A 50 -19.45 -1.64 -2.64
CA LYS A 50 -20.08 -1.30 -3.92
C LYS A 50 -20.99 -0.09 -3.71
N PRO A 51 -21.10 0.81 -4.70
CA PRO A 51 -22.07 1.89 -4.66
C PRO A 51 -23.49 1.35 -4.56
N ASN A 52 -24.34 2.03 -3.81
CA ASN A 52 -25.77 1.74 -3.78
C ASN A 52 -26.37 1.95 -5.18
N SER A 53 -27.10 0.95 -5.69
CA SER A 53 -27.63 0.94 -7.05
C SER A 53 -28.60 2.09 -7.37
N LEU A 54 -29.23 2.68 -6.35
CA LEU A 54 -30.20 3.77 -6.50
C LEU A 54 -29.54 5.15 -6.37
N SER A 55 -28.66 5.32 -5.39
CA SER A 55 -28.02 6.61 -5.10
C SER A 55 -26.69 6.82 -5.84
N ASN A 56 -26.11 5.75 -6.36
CA ASN A 56 -24.77 5.72 -6.99
C ASN A 56 -23.66 6.24 -6.04
N LYS A 57 -23.90 6.16 -4.70
CA LYS A 57 -22.99 6.63 -3.66
C LYS A 57 -22.57 5.46 -2.76
N ILE A 58 -21.38 5.54 -2.22
CA ILE A 58 -20.93 4.68 -1.13
C ILE A 58 -21.51 5.25 0.17
N GLU A 59 -22.18 4.43 0.96
CA GLU A 59 -22.91 4.86 2.16
C GLU A 59 -21.99 5.18 3.34
N ASN A 60 -20.74 4.68 3.33
CA ASN A 60 -19.77 4.92 4.37
C ASN A 60 -19.25 6.37 4.33
N GLU A 61 -19.06 6.98 5.48
CA GLU A 61 -18.27 8.20 5.60
C GLU A 61 -16.84 7.98 5.09
N TRP A 62 -16.23 9.05 4.56
CA TRP A 62 -14.92 8.98 3.93
C TRP A 62 -13.84 8.31 4.81
N ALA A 63 -13.74 8.69 6.09
CA ALA A 63 -12.74 8.13 7.00
C ALA A 63 -12.97 6.63 7.25
N VAL A 64 -14.21 6.21 7.48
CA VAL A 64 -14.59 4.80 7.66
C VAL A 64 -14.30 4.00 6.41
N HIS A 65 -14.58 4.57 5.22
CA HIS A 65 -14.24 3.95 3.95
C HIS A 65 -12.74 3.71 3.82
N GLN A 66 -11.90 4.71 4.14
CA GLN A 66 -10.44 4.56 4.07
C GLN A 66 -9.95 3.43 5.00
N VAL A 67 -10.43 3.38 6.25
CA VAL A 67 -10.07 2.33 7.20
C VAL A 67 -10.50 0.95 6.70
N ASN A 68 -11.71 0.81 6.19
CA ASN A 68 -12.23 -0.48 5.73
C ASN A 68 -11.57 -1.01 4.46
N THR A 69 -11.01 -0.13 3.63
CA THR A 69 -10.39 -0.50 2.34
C THR A 69 -8.88 -0.59 2.37
N THR A 70 -8.26 -0.36 3.54
CA THR A 70 -6.81 -0.39 3.70
C THR A 70 -6.37 -1.31 4.84
N ALA A 71 -5.14 -1.77 4.77
CA ALA A 71 -4.50 -2.57 5.80
C ALA A 71 -3.07 -2.06 6.06
N ASN A 72 -2.64 -2.13 7.30
CA ASN A 72 -1.27 -1.89 7.69
C ASN A 72 -0.50 -3.21 7.79
N PHE A 73 0.81 -3.17 7.62
CA PHE A 73 1.66 -4.36 7.76
C PHE A 73 3.05 -4.02 8.28
N ALA A 74 3.63 -4.93 9.06
CA ALA A 74 4.99 -4.82 9.62
C ALA A 74 5.26 -3.47 10.33
N THR A 75 4.27 -2.90 11.02
CA THR A 75 4.35 -1.58 11.68
C THR A 75 5.38 -1.54 12.80
N HIS A 76 5.73 -2.70 13.38
CA HIS A 76 6.76 -2.82 14.41
C HIS A 76 8.19 -2.83 13.85
N SER A 77 8.36 -2.99 12.54
CA SER A 77 9.67 -3.10 11.89
C SER A 77 10.19 -1.73 11.48
N LYS A 78 11.18 -1.21 12.19
CA LYS A 78 11.86 0.05 11.85
C LYS A 78 12.53 -0.01 10.47
N SER A 79 13.10 -1.15 10.09
CA SER A 79 13.73 -1.33 8.78
C SER A 79 12.71 -1.27 7.65
N MET A 80 11.56 -1.95 7.78
CA MET A 80 10.48 -1.86 6.80
C MET A 80 9.90 -0.45 6.71
N TYR A 81 9.70 0.20 7.84
CA TYR A 81 9.23 1.58 7.90
C TYR A 81 10.12 2.54 7.09
N TRP A 82 11.44 2.46 7.27
CA TRP A 82 12.38 3.30 6.54
C TRP A 82 12.50 2.90 5.06
N LEU A 83 12.54 1.61 4.76
CA LEU A 83 12.61 1.10 3.39
C LEU A 83 11.40 1.51 2.55
N LEU A 84 10.21 1.50 3.15
CA LEU A 84 8.94 1.80 2.49
C LEU A 84 8.53 3.28 2.60
N GLY A 85 9.34 4.13 3.24
CA GLY A 85 8.97 5.52 3.46
C GLY A 85 7.66 5.69 4.24
N GLY A 86 7.38 4.77 5.18
CA GLY A 86 6.16 4.78 5.99
C GLY A 86 4.92 4.19 5.31
N LEU A 87 5.00 3.71 4.07
CA LEU A 87 3.85 3.13 3.35
C LEU A 87 3.30 1.83 3.97
N ASN A 88 4.02 1.23 4.92
CA ASN A 88 3.52 0.14 5.74
C ASN A 88 2.47 0.59 6.79
N PHE A 89 2.34 1.90 7.04
CA PHE A 89 1.25 2.57 7.75
C PHE A 89 0.26 3.14 6.74
N HIS A 90 -0.31 2.28 5.91
CA HIS A 90 -1.05 2.70 4.72
C HIS A 90 -2.39 3.35 5.07
N MET A 91 -3.02 2.91 6.13
CA MET A 91 -4.25 3.49 6.66
C MET A 91 -4.04 4.94 7.08
N GLU A 92 -2.96 5.23 7.82
CA GLU A 92 -2.59 6.58 8.23
C GLU A 92 -2.21 7.44 7.04
N HIS A 93 -1.55 6.85 6.03
CA HIS A 93 -1.24 7.52 4.78
C HIS A 93 -2.51 7.99 4.04
N HIS A 94 -3.55 7.17 4.00
CA HIS A 94 -4.84 7.52 3.39
C HIS A 94 -5.62 8.54 4.21
N LEU A 95 -5.68 8.39 5.54
CA LEU A 95 -6.41 9.30 6.40
C LEU A 95 -5.75 10.68 6.49
N PHE A 96 -4.43 10.74 6.47
CA PHE A 96 -3.65 11.95 6.72
C PHE A 96 -2.58 12.21 5.66
N PRO A 97 -2.94 12.38 4.37
CA PRO A 97 -1.98 12.49 3.26
C PRO A 97 -1.08 13.74 3.34
N ARG A 98 -1.42 14.70 4.20
CA ARG A 98 -0.65 15.93 4.42
C ARG A 98 0.31 15.86 5.60
N ILE A 99 0.24 14.80 6.40
CA ILE A 99 1.14 14.58 7.52
C ILE A 99 2.37 13.82 7.04
N SER A 100 3.56 14.26 7.46
CA SER A 100 4.80 13.54 7.15
C SER A 100 4.75 12.12 7.74
N HIS A 101 5.22 11.14 6.96
CA HIS A 101 5.29 9.75 7.36
C HIS A 101 6.02 9.53 8.70
N ILE A 102 6.93 10.44 9.09
CA ILE A 102 7.65 10.38 10.38
C ILE A 102 6.68 10.31 11.58
N HIS A 103 5.49 10.86 11.45
CA HIS A 103 4.48 10.89 12.50
C HIS A 103 3.51 9.69 12.46
N TYR A 104 3.51 8.86 11.41
CA TYR A 104 2.58 7.74 11.27
C TYR A 104 2.60 6.76 12.45
N PRO A 105 3.75 6.38 13.06
CA PRO A 105 3.75 5.50 14.23
C PRO A 105 3.04 6.08 15.45
N GLN A 106 2.99 7.41 15.58
CA GLN A 106 2.27 8.08 16.67
C GLN A 106 0.78 8.18 16.32
N VAL A 107 0.47 8.62 15.09
CA VAL A 107 -0.89 8.77 14.58
C VAL A 107 -1.63 7.42 14.62
N SER A 108 -0.95 6.31 14.28
CA SER A 108 -1.57 4.98 14.26
C SER A 108 -2.14 4.54 15.62
N LYS A 109 -1.55 5.01 16.72
CA LYS A 109 -2.08 4.73 18.07
C LYS A 109 -3.44 5.37 18.27
N PHE A 110 -3.57 6.65 17.88
CA PHE A 110 -4.86 7.37 17.96
C PHE A 110 -5.90 6.76 17.02
N VAL A 111 -5.49 6.39 15.78
CA VAL A 111 -6.39 5.74 14.85
C VAL A 111 -6.91 4.42 15.41
N LYS A 112 -6.04 3.61 16.05
CA LYS A 112 -6.45 2.36 16.72
C LYS A 112 -7.43 2.59 17.85
N GLU A 113 -7.18 3.58 18.71
CA GLU A 113 -8.06 3.95 19.81
C GLU A 113 -9.46 4.36 19.29
N VAL A 114 -9.50 5.22 18.28
CA VAL A 114 -10.75 5.64 17.64
C VAL A 114 -11.48 4.46 16.99
N CYS A 115 -10.75 3.61 16.26
CA CYS A 115 -11.35 2.41 15.66
C CYS A 115 -11.98 1.49 16.71
N GLN A 116 -11.34 1.34 17.87
CA GLN A 116 -11.87 0.55 18.99
C GLN A 116 -13.12 1.20 19.61
N GLU A 117 -13.12 2.52 19.77
CA GLU A 117 -14.26 3.26 20.32
C GLU A 117 -15.51 3.14 19.46
N TYR A 118 -15.34 3.14 18.11
CA TYR A 118 -16.46 3.08 17.15
C TYR A 118 -16.71 1.68 16.58
N ASP A 119 -16.10 0.64 17.13
CA ASP A 119 -16.22 -0.75 16.66
C ASP A 119 -15.86 -0.93 15.15
N ILE A 120 -14.85 -0.18 14.69
CA ILE A 120 -14.34 -0.26 13.33
C ILE A 120 -13.13 -1.21 13.30
N VAL A 121 -13.14 -2.15 12.36
CA VAL A 121 -12.05 -3.13 12.24
C VAL A 121 -10.78 -2.47 11.70
N TYR A 122 -9.73 -2.41 12.53
CA TYR A 122 -8.41 -1.96 12.13
C TYR A 122 -7.57 -3.16 11.67
N VAL A 123 -7.38 -3.30 10.34
CA VAL A 123 -6.67 -4.43 9.76
C VAL A 123 -5.16 -4.20 9.79
N GLU A 124 -4.43 -5.05 10.52
CA GLU A 124 -2.97 -4.97 10.65
C GLU A 124 -2.33 -6.35 10.62
N TYR A 125 -1.30 -6.50 9.79
CA TYR A 125 -0.48 -7.71 9.71
C TYR A 125 0.85 -7.51 10.42
N THR A 126 1.24 -8.46 11.28
CA THR A 126 2.48 -8.37 12.07
C THR A 126 3.75 -8.41 11.21
N SER A 127 3.68 -8.93 9.97
CA SER A 127 4.83 -8.96 9.05
C SER A 127 4.39 -8.83 7.61
N MET A 128 5.30 -8.39 6.74
CA MET A 128 5.09 -8.34 5.30
C MET A 128 4.78 -9.72 4.72
N PHE A 129 5.39 -10.78 5.24
CA PHE A 129 5.13 -12.15 4.79
C PHE A 129 3.70 -12.60 5.09
N LYS A 130 3.17 -12.28 6.28
CA LYS A 130 1.77 -12.59 6.62
C LYS A 130 0.79 -11.82 5.73
N ALA A 131 1.07 -10.55 5.45
CA ALA A 131 0.26 -9.76 4.51
C ALA A 131 0.30 -10.37 3.11
N PHE A 132 1.49 -10.78 2.63
CA PHE A 132 1.65 -11.44 1.33
C PHE A 132 0.88 -12.75 1.26
N TRP A 133 0.97 -13.60 2.28
CA TRP A 133 0.19 -14.84 2.33
C TRP A 133 -1.32 -14.56 2.33
N SER A 134 -1.75 -13.58 3.12
CA SER A 134 -3.16 -13.14 3.13
C SER A 134 -3.63 -12.66 1.76
N HIS A 135 -2.79 -11.91 1.03
CA HIS A 135 -3.06 -11.48 -0.33
C HIS A 135 -3.26 -12.68 -1.28
N LEU A 136 -2.37 -13.68 -1.25
CA LEU A 136 -2.51 -14.88 -2.09
C LEU A 136 -3.80 -15.65 -1.79
N VAL A 137 -4.14 -15.82 -0.51
CA VAL A 137 -5.39 -16.47 -0.10
C VAL A 137 -6.61 -15.68 -0.56
N HIS A 138 -6.54 -14.34 -0.46
CA HIS A 138 -7.61 -13.46 -0.92
C HIS A 138 -7.82 -13.57 -2.44
N LEU A 139 -6.75 -13.52 -3.23
CA LEU A 139 -6.82 -13.70 -4.69
C LEU A 139 -7.40 -15.07 -5.07
N ARG A 140 -6.98 -16.12 -4.38
CA ARG A 140 -7.54 -17.46 -4.63
C ARG A 140 -9.05 -17.50 -4.39
N ARG A 141 -9.53 -16.88 -3.31
CA ARG A 141 -10.98 -16.80 -3.02
C ARG A 141 -11.74 -16.04 -4.10
N LEU A 142 -11.19 -14.91 -4.56
CA LEU A 142 -11.81 -14.15 -5.64
C LEU A 142 -11.86 -14.90 -6.97
N GLY A 143 -10.86 -15.74 -7.25
CA GLY A 143 -10.82 -16.56 -8.46
C GLY A 143 -11.72 -17.82 -8.43
N THR A 144 -12.27 -18.17 -7.28
CA THR A 144 -13.15 -19.34 -7.10
C THR A 144 -14.60 -18.97 -6.78
N ALA A 145 -14.90 -17.69 -6.65
CA ALA A 145 -16.24 -17.14 -6.44
C ALA A 145 -16.90 -16.80 -7.79
#